data_42b8085ed0ac8adc7eb53eb24490f8c4
#
_entry.id   42b8085ed0ac8adc7eb53eb24490f8c4
#
_cell.length_a   1.000
_cell.length_b   1.000
_cell.length_c   1.000
_cell.angle_alpha   90.00
_cell.angle_beta   90.00
_cell.angle_gamma   90.00
#
_symmetry.space_group_name_H-M   'P 1'
#
loop_
_entity.id
_entity.type
_entity.pdbx_description
1 polymer ?
#
loop_
_entity_poly.entity_id
_entity_poly.type
_entity_poly.pdbx_seq_one_letter_code
_entity_poly.pdbx_strand_id
1 'polypeptide(L)'
;MASKSASDPSFGEPGAPFNQSHPFYFGFIAALGALTALTLMRAFASVSQVFVLLVVAMFLAMGLNPAVEAIRRRGLKRSNAVAVVFACVIGFVILFGYLVIPPIVSQSNQLIATSPELLNNLTKNPTIAHLNEQYGIIDTLQSKLQVWIKDGKFVLTAFGGIVGVGRSVLSGAFSALTIIVLTLYFLSSLPQITKIAYRLAPASRRERIANISDAIISRIGTFVGSQVSISALAAVVMFIVGEILRIPYATSIAMVVFVAALIPLVGHFIAGSIFTIVATAQTPTTGLIAFIIYVLYVQIENYIIAPRIMKRSLSIPGIVTIVSALIGTSLLGLVGGLLAVPVAAAVILILEEVVFPRAEKS
;
A
#
# COMPACT_ATOMS: atom_id res chain seq x y z
N MET A 1 22.14 -39.23 -45.72
CA MET A 1 20.75 -39.67 -45.94
C MET A 1 19.87 -38.97 -44.89
N ALA A 2 19.23 -37.91 -45.29
CA ALA A 2 18.29 -37.17 -44.40
C ALA A 2 16.92 -37.80 -44.56
N SER A 3 16.38 -38.39 -43.49
CA SER A 3 15.02 -38.90 -43.40
C SER A 3 13.99 -37.76 -43.57
N LYS A 4 13.25 -37.79 -44.69
CA LYS A 4 12.03 -37.01 -44.85
C LYS A 4 11.02 -37.54 -43.83
N SER A 5 10.72 -36.76 -42.82
CA SER A 5 9.54 -36.93 -41.97
C SER A 5 8.30 -36.80 -42.86
N ALA A 6 7.61 -37.90 -43.10
CA ALA A 6 6.32 -37.88 -43.73
C ALA A 6 5.30 -37.21 -42.82
N SER A 7 4.74 -36.08 -43.24
CA SER A 7 3.67 -35.40 -42.53
C SER A 7 2.40 -36.28 -42.54
N ASP A 8 1.82 -36.48 -41.39
CA ASP A 8 0.60 -37.26 -41.20
C ASP A 8 -0.58 -36.62 -42.00
N PRO A 9 -1.21 -37.31 -42.92
CA PRO A 9 -2.25 -36.77 -43.80
C PRO A 9 -3.56 -36.39 -43.07
N SER A 10 -3.67 -36.72 -41.78
CA SER A 10 -4.84 -36.39 -40.98
C SER A 10 -5.02 -34.89 -40.70
N PHE A 11 -4.01 -34.06 -40.84
CA PHE A 11 -4.06 -32.62 -40.61
C PHE A 11 -4.03 -31.75 -41.86
N GLY A 12 -4.14 -32.36 -43.04
CA GLY A 12 -4.06 -31.66 -44.33
C GLY A 12 -2.61 -31.31 -44.76
N GLU A 13 -2.47 -30.89 -46.02
CA GLU A 13 -1.14 -30.51 -46.52
C GLU A 13 -0.71 -29.14 -45.91
N PRO A 14 0.57 -29.00 -45.51
CA PRO A 14 1.05 -27.70 -45.05
C PRO A 14 0.89 -26.64 -46.17
N GLY A 15 0.31 -25.49 -45.84
CA GLY A 15 0.17 -24.38 -46.75
C GLY A 15 1.51 -23.95 -47.35
N ALA A 16 1.51 -23.34 -48.52
CA ALA A 16 2.68 -22.84 -49.18
C ALA A 16 3.50 -21.91 -48.26
N PRO A 17 4.85 -22.03 -48.21
CA PRO A 17 5.66 -21.14 -47.40
C PRO A 17 5.39 -19.65 -47.77
N PHE A 18 5.42 -18.78 -46.76
CA PHE A 18 5.17 -17.34 -46.95
C PHE A 18 6.03 -16.79 -48.06
N ASN A 19 5.40 -16.25 -49.10
CA ASN A 19 6.09 -15.66 -50.22
C ASN A 19 6.72 -14.31 -49.85
N GLN A 20 8.04 -14.29 -49.66
CA GLN A 20 8.83 -13.12 -49.28
C GLN A 20 9.07 -12.14 -50.47
N SER A 21 8.56 -12.43 -51.66
CA SER A 21 8.76 -11.61 -52.87
C SER A 21 8.02 -10.29 -52.88
N HIS A 22 7.13 -10.02 -51.93
CA HIS A 22 6.40 -8.74 -51.79
C HIS A 22 6.76 -8.03 -50.47
N PRO A 23 7.75 -7.14 -50.47
CA PRO A 23 8.23 -6.46 -49.25
C PRO A 23 7.14 -5.68 -48.54
N PHE A 24 6.23 -5.08 -49.28
CA PHE A 24 5.09 -4.33 -48.71
C PHE A 24 4.14 -5.25 -47.91
N TYR A 25 3.78 -6.39 -48.45
CA TYR A 25 2.87 -7.34 -47.81
C TYR A 25 3.49 -7.93 -46.55
N PHE A 26 4.78 -8.29 -46.60
CA PHE A 26 5.52 -8.77 -45.45
C PHE A 26 5.61 -7.68 -44.36
N GLY A 27 5.98 -6.46 -44.73
CA GLY A 27 6.05 -5.33 -43.81
C GLY A 27 4.70 -5.00 -43.17
N PHE A 28 3.63 -5.05 -43.93
CA PHE A 28 2.29 -4.79 -43.44
C PHE A 28 1.81 -5.85 -42.44
N ILE A 29 2.01 -7.13 -42.73
CA ILE A 29 1.64 -8.22 -41.79
C ILE A 29 2.52 -8.18 -40.53
N ALA A 30 3.82 -7.91 -40.66
CA ALA A 30 4.71 -7.76 -39.52
C ALA A 30 4.29 -6.57 -38.64
N ALA A 31 3.93 -5.43 -39.22
CA ALA A 31 3.45 -4.27 -38.50
C ALA A 31 2.09 -4.54 -37.83
N LEU A 32 1.16 -5.20 -38.50
CA LEU A 32 -0.11 -5.63 -37.93
C LEU A 32 0.10 -6.58 -36.76
N GLY A 33 0.99 -7.57 -36.88
CA GLY A 33 1.35 -8.48 -35.81
C GLY A 33 1.94 -7.76 -34.59
N ALA A 34 2.86 -6.81 -34.84
CA ALA A 34 3.46 -5.98 -33.77
C ALA A 34 2.42 -5.09 -33.07
N LEU A 35 1.54 -4.43 -33.83
CA LEU A 35 0.45 -3.60 -33.28
C LEU A 35 -0.53 -4.44 -32.47
N THR A 36 -0.88 -5.63 -32.96
CA THR A 36 -1.77 -6.56 -32.23
C THR A 36 -1.11 -7.00 -30.91
N ALA A 37 0.16 -7.39 -30.96
CA ALA A 37 0.91 -7.77 -29.75
C ALA A 37 1.01 -6.60 -28.75
N LEU A 38 1.30 -5.39 -29.18
CA LEU A 38 1.33 -4.19 -28.34
C LEU A 38 -0.04 -3.87 -27.74
N THR A 39 -1.11 -4.02 -28.54
CA THR A 39 -2.48 -3.79 -28.06
C THR A 39 -2.87 -4.81 -27.00
N LEU A 40 -2.54 -6.08 -27.21
CA LEU A 40 -2.76 -7.15 -26.24
C LEU A 40 -1.94 -6.89 -24.96
N MET A 41 -0.67 -6.51 -25.07
CA MET A 41 0.14 -6.16 -23.91
C MET A 41 -0.47 -5.00 -23.11
N ARG A 42 -0.94 -3.94 -23.77
CA ARG A 42 -1.63 -2.83 -23.11
C ARG A 42 -2.93 -3.26 -22.46
N ALA A 43 -3.72 -4.12 -23.10
CA ALA A 43 -4.94 -4.68 -22.55
C ALA A 43 -4.62 -5.50 -21.27
N PHE A 44 -3.61 -6.37 -21.30
CA PHE A 44 -3.16 -7.09 -20.12
C PHE A 44 -2.68 -6.17 -18.99
N ALA A 45 -1.92 -5.12 -19.32
CA ALA A 45 -1.49 -4.13 -18.34
C ALA A 45 -2.68 -3.39 -17.69
N SER A 46 -3.73 -3.09 -18.44
CA SER A 46 -4.95 -2.47 -17.90
C SER A 46 -5.73 -3.42 -16.99
N VAL A 47 -5.79 -4.70 -17.33
CA VAL A 47 -6.44 -5.73 -16.50
C VAL A 47 -5.68 -5.95 -15.19
N SER A 48 -4.35 -5.82 -15.20
CA SER A 48 -3.53 -5.98 -13.99
C SER A 48 -3.93 -5.00 -12.89
N GLN A 49 -4.28 -3.76 -13.24
CA GLN A 49 -4.75 -2.76 -12.27
C GLN A 49 -6.07 -3.19 -11.60
N VAL A 50 -7.01 -3.72 -12.37
CA VAL A 50 -8.27 -4.25 -11.83
C VAL A 50 -8.00 -5.43 -10.90
N PHE A 51 -7.08 -6.31 -11.30
CA PHE A 51 -6.69 -7.46 -10.49
C PHE A 51 -6.09 -7.02 -9.14
N VAL A 52 -5.25 -5.99 -9.13
CA VAL A 52 -4.72 -5.41 -7.89
C VAL A 52 -5.85 -4.91 -6.99
N LEU A 53 -6.83 -4.17 -7.54
CA LEU A 53 -7.98 -3.70 -6.75
C LEU A 53 -8.79 -4.87 -6.15
N LEU A 54 -8.98 -5.94 -6.90
CA LEU A 54 -9.67 -7.15 -6.42
C LEU A 54 -8.90 -7.83 -5.28
N VAL A 55 -7.58 -7.99 -5.44
CA VAL A 55 -6.71 -8.59 -4.41
C VAL A 55 -6.72 -7.76 -3.13
N VAL A 56 -6.58 -6.43 -3.25
CA VAL A 56 -6.65 -5.51 -2.11
C VAL A 56 -8.00 -5.60 -1.40
N ALA A 57 -9.08 -5.54 -2.16
CA ALA A 57 -10.44 -5.60 -1.60
C ALA A 57 -10.70 -6.94 -0.90
N MET A 58 -10.24 -8.06 -1.48
CA MET A 58 -10.35 -9.37 -0.86
C MET A 58 -9.52 -9.47 0.42
N PHE A 59 -8.30 -8.94 0.42
CA PHE A 59 -7.47 -8.86 1.60
C PHE A 59 -8.11 -8.04 2.73
N LEU A 60 -8.63 -6.85 2.40
CA LEU A 60 -9.34 -6.01 3.37
C LEU A 60 -10.61 -6.71 3.89
N ALA A 61 -11.32 -7.44 3.03
CA ALA A 61 -12.48 -8.23 3.46
C ALA A 61 -12.08 -9.34 4.45
N MET A 62 -11.01 -10.07 4.18
CA MET A 62 -10.47 -11.05 5.12
C MET A 62 -9.99 -10.39 6.43
N GLY A 63 -9.34 -9.24 6.32
CA GLY A 63 -8.86 -8.45 7.46
C GLY A 63 -9.98 -7.92 8.36
N LEU A 64 -11.09 -7.47 7.78
CA LEU A 64 -12.24 -6.96 8.52
C LEU A 64 -13.21 -8.07 9.01
N ASN A 65 -13.07 -9.30 8.51
CA ASN A 65 -13.96 -10.40 8.88
C ASN A 65 -13.99 -10.71 10.40
N PRO A 66 -12.86 -10.67 11.15
CA PRO A 66 -12.92 -10.86 12.60
C PRO A 66 -13.77 -9.80 13.33
N ALA A 67 -13.75 -8.55 12.87
CA ALA A 67 -14.60 -7.49 13.44
C ALA A 67 -16.09 -7.77 13.19
N VAL A 68 -16.44 -8.19 11.97
CA VAL A 68 -17.81 -8.63 11.65
C VAL A 68 -18.22 -9.80 12.53
N GLU A 69 -17.34 -10.78 12.70
CA GLU A 69 -17.63 -11.97 13.50
C GLU A 69 -17.76 -11.65 15.00
N ALA A 70 -16.97 -10.71 15.51
CA ALA A 70 -17.09 -10.22 16.87
C ALA A 70 -18.46 -9.54 17.13
N ILE A 71 -18.95 -8.74 16.18
CA ILE A 71 -20.27 -8.10 16.26
C ILE A 71 -21.38 -9.15 16.11
N ARG A 72 -21.19 -10.13 15.22
CA ARG A 72 -22.14 -11.24 15.04
C ARG A 72 -22.34 -12.06 16.31
N ARG A 73 -21.25 -12.31 17.04
CA ARG A 73 -21.30 -13.02 18.34
C ARG A 73 -22.11 -12.29 19.41
N ARG A 74 -22.37 -10.98 19.22
CA ARG A 74 -23.24 -10.18 20.08
C ARG A 74 -24.73 -10.22 19.66
N GLY A 75 -25.09 -11.13 18.74
CA GLY A 75 -26.46 -11.40 18.34
C GLY A 75 -26.92 -10.69 17.05
N LEU A 76 -26.09 -9.91 16.37
CA LEU A 76 -26.47 -9.28 15.11
C LEU A 76 -26.40 -10.27 13.94
N LYS A 77 -27.34 -10.10 12.98
CA LYS A 77 -27.27 -10.80 11.69
C LYS A 77 -26.01 -10.36 10.93
N ARG A 78 -25.41 -11.25 10.12
CA ARG A 78 -24.18 -10.97 9.37
C ARG A 78 -24.27 -9.70 8.52
N SER A 79 -25.40 -9.51 7.81
CA SER A 79 -25.62 -8.30 7.00
C SER A 79 -25.50 -7.01 7.83
N ASN A 80 -26.15 -6.99 9.02
CA ASN A 80 -26.10 -5.82 9.90
C ASN A 80 -24.71 -5.61 10.51
N ALA A 81 -24.02 -6.70 10.86
CA ALA A 81 -22.64 -6.62 11.37
C ALA A 81 -21.69 -6.07 10.29
N VAL A 82 -21.82 -6.48 9.04
CA VAL A 82 -21.09 -5.94 7.90
C VAL A 82 -21.39 -4.45 7.71
N ALA A 83 -22.67 -4.06 7.77
CA ALA A 83 -23.08 -2.66 7.64
C ALA A 83 -22.48 -1.77 8.74
N VAL A 84 -22.43 -2.24 9.98
CA VAL A 84 -21.80 -1.52 11.11
C VAL A 84 -20.30 -1.35 10.89
N VAL A 85 -19.56 -2.43 10.56
CA VAL A 85 -18.13 -2.35 10.29
C VAL A 85 -17.85 -1.39 9.13
N PHE A 86 -18.66 -1.45 8.09
CA PHE A 86 -18.53 -0.59 6.93
C PHE A 86 -18.80 0.89 7.25
N ALA A 87 -19.86 1.17 8.03
CA ALA A 87 -20.15 2.51 8.52
C ALA A 87 -18.99 3.07 9.37
N CYS A 88 -18.35 2.24 10.21
CA CYS A 88 -17.16 2.64 10.96
C CYS A 88 -15.97 2.96 10.04
N VAL A 89 -15.73 2.17 9.00
CA VAL A 89 -14.65 2.42 8.03
C VAL A 89 -14.90 3.71 7.26
N ILE A 90 -16.12 3.91 6.73
CA ILE A 90 -16.48 5.16 6.03
C ILE A 90 -16.39 6.36 6.98
N GLY A 91 -16.92 6.24 8.19
CA GLY A 91 -16.85 7.29 9.20
C GLY A 91 -15.38 7.67 9.51
N PHE A 92 -14.50 6.69 9.60
CA PHE A 92 -13.06 6.91 9.76
C PHE A 92 -12.45 7.65 8.56
N VAL A 93 -12.78 7.25 7.32
CA VAL A 93 -12.26 7.90 6.11
C VAL A 93 -12.71 9.36 6.01
N ILE A 94 -13.98 9.64 6.34
CA ILE A 94 -14.52 11.01 6.36
C ILE A 94 -13.82 11.84 7.44
N LEU A 95 -13.71 11.28 8.66
CA LEU A 95 -13.04 11.95 9.77
C LEU A 95 -11.57 12.23 9.46
N PHE A 96 -10.87 11.26 8.86
CA PHE A 96 -9.49 11.43 8.41
C PHE A 96 -9.37 12.57 7.40
N GLY A 97 -10.22 12.58 6.37
CA GLY A 97 -10.24 13.66 5.38
C GLY A 97 -10.48 15.03 6.01
N TYR A 98 -11.46 15.13 6.92
CA TYR A 98 -11.79 16.37 7.62
C TYR A 98 -10.68 16.88 8.54
N LEU A 99 -9.98 15.99 9.25
CA LEU A 99 -8.92 16.35 10.19
C LEU A 99 -7.56 16.58 9.53
N VAL A 100 -7.25 15.85 8.44
CA VAL A 100 -5.91 15.85 7.87
C VAL A 100 -5.77 16.78 6.66
N ILE A 101 -6.78 16.86 5.80
CA ILE A 101 -6.67 17.66 4.57
C ILE A 101 -6.51 19.16 4.86
N PRO A 102 -7.34 19.81 5.72
CA PRO A 102 -7.24 21.26 5.94
C PRO A 102 -5.87 21.71 6.49
N PRO A 103 -5.28 21.03 7.52
CA PRO A 103 -3.94 21.36 7.98
C PRO A 103 -2.87 21.22 6.91
N ILE A 104 -2.91 20.17 6.08
CA ILE A 104 -1.95 20.00 4.99
C ILE A 104 -2.02 21.17 4.03
N VAL A 105 -3.21 21.56 3.62
CA VAL A 105 -3.41 22.69 2.69
C VAL A 105 -2.94 24.00 3.32
N SER A 106 -3.34 24.29 4.57
CA SER A 106 -2.97 25.53 5.25
C SER A 106 -1.46 25.63 5.51
N GLN A 107 -0.83 24.55 5.97
CA GLN A 107 0.62 24.52 6.21
C GLN A 107 1.44 24.58 4.92
N SER A 108 0.99 23.92 3.86
CA SER A 108 1.64 24.02 2.55
C SER A 108 1.62 25.47 2.05
N ASN A 109 0.50 26.17 2.21
CA ASN A 109 0.38 27.57 1.83
C ASN A 109 1.27 28.47 2.71
N GLN A 110 1.34 28.24 4.02
CA GLN A 110 2.21 28.97 4.94
C GLN A 110 3.69 28.71 4.60
N LEU A 111 4.10 27.47 4.37
CA LEU A 111 5.46 27.11 4.00
C LEU A 111 5.90 27.82 2.71
N ILE A 112 5.00 27.85 1.71
CA ILE A 112 5.24 28.57 0.46
C ILE A 112 5.38 30.07 0.71
N ALA A 113 4.53 30.66 1.53
CA ALA A 113 4.57 32.09 1.85
C ALA A 113 5.81 32.51 2.67
N THR A 114 6.23 31.66 3.63
CA THR A 114 7.36 31.96 4.54
C THR A 114 8.71 31.46 4.00
N SER A 115 8.71 30.64 2.96
CA SER A 115 9.94 30.06 2.40
C SER A 115 11.01 31.12 1.99
N PRO A 116 10.69 32.31 1.44
CA PRO A 116 11.69 33.32 1.16
C PRO A 116 12.37 33.87 2.42
N GLU A 117 11.61 34.08 3.50
CA GLU A 117 12.17 34.54 4.79
C GLU A 117 13.04 33.48 5.46
N LEU A 118 12.61 32.23 5.43
CA LEU A 118 13.38 31.10 5.96
C LEU A 118 14.72 30.95 5.24
N LEU A 119 14.72 31.04 3.91
CA LEU A 119 15.96 30.99 3.12
C LEU A 119 16.89 32.18 3.42
N ASN A 120 16.34 33.39 3.52
CA ASN A 120 17.13 34.59 3.90
C ASN A 120 17.69 34.49 5.32
N ASN A 121 16.99 33.85 6.25
CA ASN A 121 17.49 33.65 7.61
C ASN A 121 18.55 32.53 7.66
N LEU A 122 18.46 31.51 6.81
CA LEU A 122 19.52 30.50 6.69
C LEU A 122 20.81 31.09 6.10
N THR A 123 20.73 32.00 5.13
CA THR A 123 21.93 32.67 4.56
C THR A 123 22.62 33.59 5.53
N LYS A 124 21.95 34.07 6.59
CA LYS A 124 22.57 34.89 7.66
C LYS A 124 23.43 34.09 8.65
N ASN A 125 23.27 32.75 8.65
CA ASN A 125 24.09 31.90 9.52
C ASN A 125 25.47 31.68 8.88
N PRO A 126 26.60 32.05 9.56
CA PRO A 126 27.95 32.01 8.98
C PRO A 126 28.34 30.61 8.46
N THR A 127 27.95 29.56 9.18
CA THR A 127 28.24 28.15 8.80
C THR A 127 27.50 27.73 7.53
N ILE A 128 26.28 28.19 7.40
CA ILE A 128 25.41 27.84 6.24
C ILE A 128 25.80 28.71 5.03
N ALA A 129 26.19 29.97 5.26
CA ALA A 129 26.71 30.85 4.20
C ALA A 129 27.95 30.23 3.55
N HIS A 130 28.89 29.73 4.35
CA HIS A 130 30.11 29.09 3.86
C HIS A 130 29.83 27.79 3.05
N LEU A 131 28.87 27.00 3.48
CA LEU A 131 28.42 25.82 2.74
C LEU A 131 27.71 26.20 1.43
N ASN A 132 26.98 27.31 1.43
CA ASN A 132 26.33 27.81 0.22
C ASN A 132 27.34 28.35 -0.79
N GLU A 133 28.40 29.07 -0.35
CA GLU A 133 29.49 29.49 -1.22
C GLU A 133 30.20 28.30 -1.89
N GLN A 134 30.30 27.18 -1.18
CA GLN A 134 31.02 26.00 -1.68
C GLN A 134 30.16 25.10 -2.59
N TYR A 135 28.85 24.97 -2.33
CA TYR A 135 27.99 24.02 -2.99
C TYR A 135 26.76 24.62 -3.71
N GLY A 136 26.51 25.94 -3.56
CA GLY A 136 25.36 26.63 -4.21
C GLY A 136 23.99 26.06 -3.86
N ILE A 137 23.86 25.41 -2.70
CA ILE A 137 22.65 24.64 -2.32
C ILE A 137 21.47 25.58 -2.13
N ILE A 138 21.68 26.70 -1.43
CA ILE A 138 20.61 27.66 -1.11
C ILE A 138 20.19 28.40 -2.38
N ASP A 139 21.15 28.81 -3.21
CA ASP A 139 20.84 29.50 -4.48
C ASP A 139 20.07 28.61 -5.44
N THR A 140 20.42 27.31 -5.49
CA THR A 140 19.69 26.30 -6.25
C THR A 140 18.29 26.07 -5.67
N LEU A 141 18.16 26.03 -4.36
CA LEU A 141 16.88 25.87 -3.67
C LEU A 141 16.00 27.12 -3.87
N GLN A 142 16.58 28.30 -3.74
CA GLN A 142 15.90 29.58 -3.89
C GLN A 142 15.42 29.80 -5.33
N SER A 143 16.23 29.47 -6.33
CA SER A 143 15.83 29.56 -7.73
C SER A 143 14.71 28.56 -8.07
N LYS A 144 14.81 27.32 -7.60
CA LYS A 144 13.75 26.33 -7.78
C LYS A 144 12.45 26.73 -7.05
N LEU A 145 12.55 27.21 -5.81
CA LEU A 145 11.40 27.71 -5.06
C LEU A 145 10.76 28.93 -5.70
N GLN A 146 11.55 29.90 -6.18
CA GLN A 146 11.02 31.06 -6.90
C GLN A 146 10.31 30.68 -8.20
N VAL A 147 10.83 29.71 -8.95
CA VAL A 147 10.16 29.15 -10.12
C VAL A 147 8.86 28.47 -9.69
N TRP A 148 8.86 27.72 -8.62
CA TRP A 148 7.67 27.03 -8.11
C TRP A 148 6.61 27.98 -7.55
N ILE A 149 7.02 29.08 -6.89
CA ILE A 149 6.12 30.12 -6.36
C ILE A 149 5.54 30.99 -7.47
N LYS A 150 6.40 31.49 -8.40
CA LYS A 150 5.95 32.34 -9.51
C LYS A 150 5.07 31.64 -10.51
N ASP A 151 5.33 30.38 -10.78
CA ASP A 151 4.52 29.62 -11.73
C ASP A 151 3.21 29.10 -11.14
N GLY A 152 2.99 29.25 -9.81
CA GLY A 152 1.84 28.65 -9.13
C GLY A 152 1.84 27.11 -9.25
N LYS A 153 2.95 26.56 -9.73
CA LYS A 153 3.04 25.19 -10.26
C LYS A 153 3.52 24.15 -9.25
N PHE A 154 3.88 24.54 -8.02
CA PHE A 154 4.33 23.49 -7.08
C PHE A 154 3.19 22.54 -6.74
N VAL A 155 2.05 23.07 -6.33
CA VAL A 155 0.83 22.29 -6.15
C VAL A 155 0.32 21.78 -7.51
N LEU A 156 0.47 22.60 -8.57
CA LEU A 156 0.11 22.22 -9.94
C LEU A 156 1.03 21.15 -10.52
N THR A 157 2.35 21.18 -10.28
CA THR A 157 3.30 20.25 -10.91
C THR A 157 3.50 18.99 -10.08
N ALA A 158 3.49 19.09 -8.74
CA ALA A 158 3.49 17.92 -7.86
C ALA A 158 2.25 17.05 -8.04
N PHE A 159 1.11 17.66 -8.46
CA PHE A 159 -0.17 16.98 -8.68
C PHE A 159 -0.72 17.12 -10.11
N GLY A 160 0.08 17.61 -11.06
CA GLY A 160 -0.32 17.69 -12.48
C GLY A 160 -1.27 18.85 -12.86
N GLY A 161 -1.26 19.97 -12.11
CA GLY A 161 -2.12 21.13 -12.33
C GLY A 161 -3.51 21.03 -11.68
N ILE A 162 -4.30 22.12 -11.69
CA ILE A 162 -5.68 22.09 -11.16
C ILE A 162 -6.48 20.95 -11.81
N VAL A 163 -6.32 20.75 -13.10
CA VAL A 163 -6.94 19.63 -13.84
C VAL A 163 -6.28 18.30 -13.46
N GLY A 164 -4.96 18.26 -13.27
CA GLY A 164 -4.23 17.07 -12.85
C GLY A 164 -4.49 16.71 -11.38
N VAL A 165 -4.56 17.71 -10.48
CA VAL A 165 -5.01 17.51 -9.08
C VAL A 165 -6.44 17.00 -9.09
N GLY A 166 -7.35 17.65 -9.81
CA GLY A 166 -8.74 17.21 -9.92
C GLY A 166 -8.83 15.78 -10.47
N ARG A 167 -8.08 15.47 -11.50
CA ARG A 167 -8.04 14.11 -12.10
C ARG A 167 -7.39 13.09 -11.16
N SER A 168 -6.31 13.44 -10.48
CA SER A 168 -5.64 12.54 -9.52
C SER A 168 -6.49 12.30 -8.28
N VAL A 169 -7.13 13.34 -7.75
CA VAL A 169 -8.09 13.22 -6.64
C VAL A 169 -9.31 12.41 -7.09
N LEU A 170 -9.86 12.68 -8.27
CA LEU A 170 -11.01 11.95 -8.80
C LEU A 170 -10.69 10.49 -9.09
N SER A 171 -9.52 10.19 -9.70
CA SER A 171 -9.09 8.82 -9.95
C SER A 171 -8.74 8.07 -8.67
N GLY A 172 -8.10 8.74 -7.71
CA GLY A 172 -7.82 8.20 -6.39
C GLY A 172 -9.11 7.94 -5.60
N ALA A 173 -10.05 8.87 -5.62
CA ALA A 173 -11.37 8.71 -5.00
C ALA A 173 -12.17 7.58 -5.66
N PHE A 174 -12.13 7.47 -6.99
CA PHE A 174 -12.78 6.38 -7.72
C PHE A 174 -12.15 5.03 -7.37
N SER A 175 -10.82 4.93 -7.31
CA SER A 175 -10.13 3.71 -6.90
C SER A 175 -10.45 3.34 -5.44
N ALA A 176 -10.44 4.31 -4.54
CA ALA A 176 -10.82 4.11 -3.15
C ALA A 176 -12.26 3.65 -3.02
N LEU A 177 -13.20 4.30 -3.72
CA LEU A 177 -14.60 3.89 -3.75
C LEU A 177 -14.77 2.47 -4.30
N THR A 178 -14.05 2.13 -5.37
CA THR A 178 -14.06 0.79 -5.95
C THR A 178 -13.55 -0.25 -4.95
N ILE A 179 -12.43 0.00 -4.27
CA ILE A 179 -11.91 -0.88 -3.22
C ILE A 179 -12.92 -1.02 -2.09
N ILE A 180 -13.52 0.06 -1.64
CA ILE A 180 -14.52 0.07 -0.56
C ILE A 180 -15.73 -0.78 -0.95
N VAL A 181 -16.30 -0.57 -2.13
CA VAL A 181 -17.46 -1.33 -2.63
C VAL A 181 -17.14 -2.81 -2.80
N LEU A 182 -15.99 -3.12 -3.41
CA LEU A 182 -15.53 -4.50 -3.58
C LEU A 182 -15.26 -5.18 -2.23
N THR A 183 -14.66 -4.45 -1.28
CA THR A 183 -14.42 -4.97 0.08
C THR A 183 -15.73 -5.30 0.78
N LEU A 184 -16.72 -4.42 0.68
CA LEU A 184 -18.06 -4.66 1.23
C LEU A 184 -18.70 -5.91 0.62
N TYR A 185 -18.65 -6.03 -0.70
CA TYR A 185 -19.18 -7.17 -1.43
C TYR A 185 -18.47 -8.48 -1.00
N PHE A 186 -17.14 -8.48 -1.02
CA PHE A 186 -16.36 -9.64 -0.60
C PHE A 186 -16.57 -9.97 0.89
N LEU A 187 -16.61 -8.99 1.76
CA LEU A 187 -16.85 -9.20 3.19
C LEU A 187 -18.23 -9.80 3.46
N SER A 188 -19.26 -9.32 2.77
CA SER A 188 -20.62 -9.86 2.87
C SER A 188 -20.68 -11.29 2.36
N SER A 189 -20.06 -11.56 1.21
CA SER A 189 -20.14 -12.83 0.47
C SER A 189 -19.01 -13.82 0.80
N LEU A 190 -18.09 -13.47 1.72
CA LEU A 190 -16.89 -14.25 2.01
C LEU A 190 -17.18 -15.74 2.28
N PRO A 191 -18.19 -16.14 3.11
CA PRO A 191 -18.48 -17.55 3.33
C PRO A 191 -19.03 -18.28 2.08
N GLN A 192 -19.69 -17.55 1.18
CA GLN A 192 -20.19 -18.14 -0.07
C GLN A 192 -19.04 -18.33 -1.06
N ILE A 193 -18.16 -17.34 -1.18
CA ILE A 193 -16.99 -17.38 -2.07
C ILE A 193 -16.06 -18.52 -1.65
N THR A 194 -15.75 -18.64 -0.37
CA THR A 194 -14.90 -19.73 0.14
C THR A 194 -15.54 -21.09 -0.09
N LYS A 195 -16.85 -21.23 0.17
CA LYS A 195 -17.58 -22.48 -0.08
C LYS A 195 -17.55 -22.90 -1.57
N ILE A 196 -17.69 -21.93 -2.49
CA ILE A 196 -17.60 -22.20 -3.93
C ILE A 196 -16.16 -22.57 -4.30
N ALA A 197 -15.17 -21.83 -3.80
CA ALA A 197 -13.76 -22.13 -4.04
C ALA A 197 -13.36 -23.54 -3.58
N TYR A 198 -13.86 -24.00 -2.42
CA TYR A 198 -13.60 -25.35 -1.93
C TYR A 198 -14.22 -26.45 -2.82
N ARG A 199 -15.32 -26.16 -3.52
CA ARG A 199 -15.93 -27.09 -4.46
C ARG A 199 -15.10 -27.34 -5.73
N LEU A 200 -14.19 -26.43 -6.07
CA LEU A 200 -13.24 -26.62 -7.18
C LEU A 200 -12.15 -27.65 -6.84
N ALA A 201 -11.95 -27.93 -5.56
CA ALA A 201 -10.99 -28.94 -5.12
C ALA A 201 -11.57 -30.37 -5.28
N PRO A 202 -10.71 -31.36 -5.64
CA PRO A 202 -11.12 -32.78 -5.65
C PRO A 202 -11.71 -33.20 -4.30
N ALA A 203 -12.75 -34.03 -4.32
CA ALA A 203 -13.51 -34.43 -3.12
C ALA A 203 -12.59 -35.02 -2.02
N SER A 204 -11.60 -35.84 -2.43
CA SER A 204 -10.62 -36.45 -1.50
C SER A 204 -9.69 -35.50 -0.77
N ARG A 205 -9.51 -34.27 -1.26
CA ARG A 205 -8.60 -33.27 -0.69
C ARG A 205 -9.32 -32.00 -0.21
N ARG A 206 -10.63 -31.92 -0.43
CA ARG A 206 -11.44 -30.72 -0.19
C ARG A 206 -11.41 -30.28 1.25
N GLU A 207 -11.53 -31.21 2.19
CA GLU A 207 -11.50 -30.90 3.63
C GLU A 207 -10.15 -30.29 4.04
N ARG A 208 -9.04 -30.89 3.60
CA ARG A 208 -7.69 -30.37 3.91
C ARG A 208 -7.47 -28.97 3.31
N ILE A 209 -7.90 -28.76 2.06
CA ILE A 209 -7.79 -27.45 1.39
C ILE A 209 -8.66 -26.42 2.10
N ALA A 210 -9.87 -26.77 2.52
CA ALA A 210 -10.74 -25.88 3.29
C ALA A 210 -10.08 -25.49 4.62
N ASN A 211 -9.57 -26.44 5.38
CA ASN A 211 -8.93 -26.18 6.67
C ASN A 211 -7.70 -25.26 6.54
N ILE A 212 -6.85 -25.48 5.53
CA ILE A 212 -5.69 -24.63 5.28
C ILE A 212 -6.13 -23.22 4.87
N SER A 213 -7.12 -23.11 3.98
CA SER A 213 -7.65 -21.82 3.53
C SER A 213 -8.31 -21.03 4.67
N ASP A 214 -9.09 -21.69 5.52
CA ASP A 214 -9.71 -21.07 6.69
C ASP A 214 -8.65 -20.61 7.70
N ALA A 215 -7.57 -21.39 7.88
CA ALA A 215 -6.43 -21.00 8.70
C ALA A 215 -5.71 -19.74 8.13
N ILE A 216 -5.51 -19.67 6.81
CA ILE A 216 -4.95 -18.49 6.14
C ILE A 216 -5.84 -17.26 6.37
N ILE A 217 -7.15 -17.37 6.11
CA ILE A 217 -8.11 -16.27 6.30
C ILE A 217 -8.10 -15.79 7.75
N SER A 218 -8.10 -16.71 8.70
CA SER A 218 -8.04 -16.41 10.12
C SER A 218 -6.74 -15.69 10.51
N ARG A 219 -5.58 -16.15 10.01
CA ARG A 219 -4.28 -15.52 10.25
C ARG A 219 -4.22 -14.11 9.67
N ILE A 220 -4.70 -13.91 8.44
CA ILE A 220 -4.78 -12.58 7.82
C ILE A 220 -5.65 -11.65 8.68
N GLY A 221 -6.82 -12.10 9.09
CA GLY A 221 -7.72 -11.31 9.92
C GLY A 221 -7.13 -10.93 11.27
N THR A 222 -6.45 -11.89 11.93
CA THR A 222 -5.77 -11.63 13.20
C THR A 222 -4.60 -10.66 13.03
N PHE A 223 -3.82 -10.79 11.93
CA PHE A 223 -2.74 -9.85 11.62
C PHE A 223 -3.26 -8.43 11.43
N VAL A 224 -4.29 -8.25 10.59
CA VAL A 224 -4.89 -6.93 10.34
C VAL A 224 -5.45 -6.32 11.63
N GLY A 225 -6.15 -7.11 12.45
CA GLY A 225 -6.66 -6.65 13.75
C GLY A 225 -5.53 -6.24 14.70
N SER A 226 -4.44 -7.00 14.75
CA SER A 226 -3.25 -6.68 15.54
C SER A 226 -2.58 -5.41 15.04
N GLN A 227 -2.42 -5.25 13.72
CA GLN A 227 -1.82 -4.07 13.12
C GLN A 227 -2.64 -2.81 13.37
N VAL A 228 -3.96 -2.87 13.22
CA VAL A 228 -4.87 -1.77 13.57
C VAL A 228 -4.73 -1.38 15.05
N SER A 229 -4.62 -2.36 15.94
CA SER A 229 -4.45 -2.11 17.38
C SER A 229 -3.12 -1.43 17.71
N ILE A 230 -2.03 -1.87 17.06
CA ILE A 230 -0.69 -1.27 17.21
C ILE A 230 -0.71 0.16 16.66
N SER A 231 -1.25 0.36 15.47
CA SER A 231 -1.36 1.68 14.84
C SER A 231 -2.22 2.66 15.68
N ALA A 232 -3.32 2.17 16.26
CA ALA A 232 -4.15 2.98 17.15
C ALA A 232 -3.38 3.39 18.40
N LEU A 233 -2.61 2.47 19.00
CA LEU A 233 -1.77 2.79 20.15
C LEU A 233 -0.68 3.82 19.79
N ALA A 234 -0.01 3.65 18.64
CA ALA A 234 0.96 4.61 18.13
C ALA A 234 0.35 6.01 17.99
N ALA A 235 -0.83 6.09 17.38
CA ALA A 235 -1.54 7.35 17.20
C ALA A 235 -1.90 8.01 18.53
N VAL A 236 -2.40 7.25 19.50
CA VAL A 236 -2.75 7.77 20.84
C VAL A 236 -1.51 8.28 21.56
N VAL A 237 -0.40 7.53 21.54
CA VAL A 237 0.84 7.95 22.19
C VAL A 237 1.37 9.21 21.53
N MET A 238 1.42 9.26 20.18
CA MET A 238 1.91 10.45 19.47
C MET A 238 0.97 11.66 19.59
N PHE A 239 -0.33 11.44 19.73
CA PHE A 239 -1.27 12.49 20.09
C PHE A 239 -0.92 13.11 21.46
N ILE A 240 -0.75 12.27 22.50
CA ILE A 240 -0.41 12.71 23.85
C ILE A 240 0.93 13.46 23.85
N VAL A 241 1.94 12.92 23.18
CA VAL A 241 3.25 13.57 23.06
C VAL A 241 3.14 14.90 22.32
N GLY A 242 2.35 14.95 21.25
CA GLY A 242 2.08 16.15 20.49
C GLY A 242 1.44 17.26 21.31
N GLU A 243 0.43 16.91 22.13
CA GLU A 243 -0.23 17.86 23.04
C GLU A 243 0.74 18.35 24.14
N ILE A 244 1.54 17.46 24.76
CA ILE A 244 2.53 17.83 25.79
C ILE A 244 3.59 18.78 25.22
N LEU A 245 4.09 18.48 24.03
CA LEU A 245 5.09 19.33 23.35
C LEU A 245 4.47 20.53 22.64
N ARG A 246 3.15 20.69 22.72
CA ARG A 246 2.35 21.76 22.05
C ARG A 246 2.61 21.81 20.54
N ILE A 247 2.79 20.65 19.91
CA ILE A 247 2.98 20.54 18.45
C ILE A 247 1.67 20.95 17.77
N PRO A 248 1.69 21.88 16.78
CA PRO A 248 0.49 22.28 16.08
C PRO A 248 -0.12 21.08 15.36
N TYR A 249 -1.46 21.03 15.35
CA TYR A 249 -2.21 19.97 14.66
C TYR A 249 -1.91 18.54 15.17
N ALA A 250 -1.63 18.37 16.46
CA ALA A 250 -1.33 17.07 17.07
C ALA A 250 -2.36 15.99 16.71
N THR A 251 -3.66 16.32 16.68
CA THR A 251 -4.73 15.41 16.25
C THR A 251 -4.56 14.95 14.80
N SER A 252 -4.26 15.86 13.89
CA SER A 252 -4.08 15.54 12.47
C SER A 252 -2.85 14.66 12.25
N ILE A 253 -1.76 14.97 12.96
CA ILE A 253 -0.53 14.18 12.90
C ILE A 253 -0.77 12.78 13.47
N ALA A 254 -1.49 12.66 14.59
CA ALA A 254 -1.86 11.37 15.15
C ALA A 254 -2.68 10.50 14.17
N MET A 255 -3.59 11.12 13.41
CA MET A 255 -4.33 10.42 12.35
C MET A 255 -3.41 9.96 11.20
N VAL A 256 -2.44 10.78 10.83
CA VAL A 256 -1.42 10.39 9.83
C VAL A 256 -0.55 9.26 10.38
N VAL A 257 -0.14 9.32 11.65
CA VAL A 257 0.60 8.24 12.32
C VAL A 257 -0.22 6.94 12.30
N PHE A 258 -1.52 7.00 12.61
CA PHE A 258 -2.40 5.84 12.54
C PHE A 258 -2.39 5.18 11.17
N VAL A 259 -2.63 5.95 10.11
CA VAL A 259 -2.70 5.43 8.74
C VAL A 259 -1.35 4.94 8.24
N ALA A 260 -0.28 5.69 8.50
CA ALA A 260 1.06 5.30 8.10
C ALA A 260 1.50 4.02 8.83
N ALA A 261 1.30 3.93 10.14
CA ALA A 261 1.67 2.77 10.95
C ALA A 261 0.94 1.48 10.55
N LEU A 262 -0.15 1.55 9.77
CA LEU A 262 -0.75 0.34 9.18
C LEU A 262 0.19 -0.39 8.21
N ILE A 263 1.20 0.30 7.68
CA ILE A 263 2.20 -0.27 6.78
C ILE A 263 3.43 -0.66 7.62
N PRO A 264 3.70 -1.95 7.81
CA PRO A 264 4.83 -2.41 8.62
C PRO A 264 6.16 -1.84 8.12
N LEU A 265 7.05 -1.48 9.02
CA LEU A 265 8.40 -0.93 8.80
C LEU A 265 8.39 0.47 8.17
N VAL A 266 7.82 0.62 6.98
CA VAL A 266 7.83 1.89 6.21
C VAL A 266 6.97 2.95 6.89
N GLY A 267 5.86 2.54 7.49
CA GLY A 267 4.90 3.45 8.09
C GLY A 267 5.48 4.29 9.22
N HIS A 268 6.26 3.68 10.10
CA HIS A 268 6.92 4.40 11.19
C HIS A 268 7.97 5.38 10.71
N PHE A 269 8.69 5.07 9.63
CA PHE A 269 9.63 5.99 9.04
C PHE A 269 8.93 7.25 8.51
N ILE A 270 7.83 7.07 7.77
CA ILE A 270 7.02 8.18 7.24
C ILE A 270 6.42 8.99 8.40
N ALA A 271 5.75 8.31 9.33
CA ALA A 271 5.08 8.96 10.46
C ALA A 271 6.06 9.72 11.37
N GLY A 272 7.21 9.11 11.69
CA GLY A 272 8.24 9.72 12.51
C GLY A 272 8.89 10.92 11.83
N SER A 273 9.12 10.84 10.51
CA SER A 273 9.62 11.96 9.74
C SER A 273 8.65 13.14 9.78
N ILE A 274 7.38 12.93 9.53
CA ILE A 274 6.35 13.98 9.56
C ILE A 274 6.24 14.58 10.95
N PHE A 275 6.14 13.74 12.01
CA PHE A 275 6.05 14.18 13.39
C PHE A 275 7.25 15.05 13.79
N THR A 276 8.47 14.62 13.46
CA THR A 276 9.72 15.32 13.76
C THR A 276 9.82 16.62 12.97
N ILE A 277 9.51 16.64 11.67
CA ILE A 277 9.60 17.84 10.84
C ILE A 277 8.64 18.92 11.36
N VAL A 278 7.38 18.56 11.68
CA VAL A 278 6.41 19.53 12.21
C VAL A 278 6.85 20.06 13.58
N ALA A 279 7.40 19.21 14.44
CA ALA A 279 7.96 19.63 15.73
C ALA A 279 9.17 20.56 15.57
N THR A 280 10.06 20.29 14.62
CA THR A 280 11.24 21.11 14.32
C THR A 280 10.85 22.49 13.78
N ALA A 281 9.72 22.59 13.07
CA ALA A 281 9.20 23.87 12.58
C ALA A 281 8.82 24.84 13.72
N GLN A 282 8.57 24.36 14.95
CA GLN A 282 8.40 25.22 16.11
C GLN A 282 9.74 25.71 16.65
N THR A 283 10.57 24.76 17.09
CA THR A 283 11.95 24.99 17.52
C THR A 283 12.79 23.74 17.23
N PRO A 284 14.09 23.90 16.93
CA PRO A 284 14.99 22.77 16.75
C PRO A 284 15.03 21.83 17.97
N THR A 285 14.92 22.41 19.18
CA THR A 285 14.91 21.66 20.45
C THR A 285 13.66 20.77 20.56
N THR A 286 12.48 21.32 20.23
CA THR A 286 11.22 20.53 20.21
C THR A 286 11.30 19.40 19.20
N GLY A 287 11.88 19.66 18.01
CA GLY A 287 12.11 18.63 17.00
C GLY A 287 13.02 17.51 17.48
N LEU A 288 14.14 17.86 18.15
CA LEU A 288 15.05 16.85 18.70
C LEU A 288 14.38 15.99 19.77
N ILE A 289 13.63 16.61 20.68
CA ILE A 289 12.88 15.90 21.73
C ILE A 289 11.83 14.98 21.10
N ALA A 290 11.07 15.47 20.14
CA ALA A 290 10.06 14.70 19.41
C ALA A 290 10.68 13.49 18.70
N PHE A 291 11.82 13.68 18.03
CA PHE A 291 12.57 12.60 17.38
C PHE A 291 13.00 11.53 18.36
N ILE A 292 13.63 11.93 19.48
CA ILE A 292 14.09 10.98 20.49
C ILE A 292 12.92 10.18 21.07
N ILE A 293 11.82 10.85 21.43
CA ILE A 293 10.63 10.18 21.97
C ILE A 293 10.05 9.23 20.94
N TYR A 294 9.96 9.64 19.67
CA TYR A 294 9.44 8.78 18.61
C TYR A 294 10.30 7.53 18.41
N VAL A 295 11.61 7.67 18.36
CA VAL A 295 12.54 6.53 18.22
C VAL A 295 12.43 5.60 19.43
N LEU A 296 12.38 6.13 20.65
CA LEU A 296 12.18 5.31 21.87
C LEU A 296 10.84 4.57 21.82
N TYR A 297 9.76 5.23 21.39
CA TYR A 297 8.46 4.58 21.24
C TYR A 297 8.53 3.41 20.24
N VAL A 298 9.13 3.62 19.07
CA VAL A 298 9.28 2.57 18.04
C VAL A 298 10.08 1.38 18.58
N GLN A 299 11.12 1.62 19.39
CA GLN A 299 11.85 0.52 20.03
C GLN A 299 10.97 -0.24 21.02
N ILE A 300 10.22 0.47 21.88
CA ILE A 300 9.27 -0.15 22.80
C ILE A 300 8.18 -0.91 22.03
N GLU A 301 7.68 -0.35 20.94
CA GLU A 301 6.70 -1.01 20.08
C GLU A 301 7.26 -2.30 19.50
N ASN A 302 8.42 -2.25 18.86
CA ASN A 302 9.01 -3.40 18.17
C ASN A 302 9.43 -4.53 19.12
N TYR A 303 9.95 -4.20 20.31
CA TYR A 303 10.49 -5.21 21.22
C TYR A 303 9.52 -5.65 22.31
N ILE A 304 8.51 -4.84 22.64
CA ILE A 304 7.61 -5.12 23.76
C ILE A 304 6.15 -5.24 23.33
N ILE A 305 5.63 -4.25 22.59
CA ILE A 305 4.20 -4.13 22.28
C ILE A 305 3.81 -5.10 21.16
N ALA A 306 4.49 -5.00 20.02
CA ALA A 306 4.18 -5.82 18.85
C ALA A 306 4.29 -7.33 19.14
N PRO A 307 5.34 -7.85 19.84
CA PRO A 307 5.39 -9.26 20.19
C PRO A 307 4.25 -9.71 21.11
N ARG A 308 3.79 -8.84 22.01
CA ARG A 308 2.67 -9.17 22.91
C ARG A 308 1.33 -9.21 22.18
N ILE A 309 1.08 -8.26 21.29
CA ILE A 309 -0.17 -8.18 20.51
C ILE A 309 -0.19 -9.26 19.44
N MET A 310 0.94 -9.49 18.76
CA MET A 310 1.04 -10.42 17.63
C MET A 310 1.30 -11.89 18.03
N LYS A 311 1.44 -12.23 19.30
CA LYS A 311 1.69 -13.61 19.76
C LYS A 311 0.79 -14.69 19.15
N ARG A 312 -0.42 -14.32 18.71
CA ARG A 312 -1.41 -15.22 18.12
C ARG A 312 -1.55 -15.09 16.61
N SER A 313 -0.86 -14.12 15.98
CA SER A 313 -1.12 -13.83 14.57
C SER A 313 -0.14 -14.50 13.63
N LEU A 314 1.16 -14.36 13.81
CA LEU A 314 2.15 -14.86 12.85
C LEU A 314 3.52 -15.01 13.53
N SER A 315 4.06 -16.23 13.57
CA SER A 315 5.47 -16.49 13.89
C SER A 315 6.30 -16.44 12.60
N ILE A 316 6.42 -15.26 11.98
CA ILE A 316 7.23 -15.08 10.78
C ILE A 316 8.62 -14.60 11.19
N PRO A 317 9.70 -15.21 10.71
CA PRO A 317 11.06 -14.71 10.92
C PRO A 317 11.20 -13.28 10.40
N GLY A 318 11.91 -12.42 11.15
CA GLY A 318 12.07 -11.00 10.79
C GLY A 318 12.66 -10.79 9.39
N ILE A 319 13.57 -11.68 8.96
CA ILE A 319 14.16 -11.63 7.61
C ILE A 319 13.09 -11.82 6.52
N VAL A 320 12.13 -12.72 6.72
CA VAL A 320 11.02 -12.93 5.77
C VAL A 320 10.13 -11.71 5.71
N THR A 321 9.86 -11.07 6.84
CA THR A 321 9.09 -9.82 6.90
C THR A 321 9.76 -8.71 6.09
N ILE A 322 11.08 -8.52 6.23
CA ILE A 322 11.83 -7.50 5.50
C ILE A 322 11.84 -7.81 4.00
N VAL A 323 12.21 -9.04 3.63
CA VAL A 323 12.30 -9.45 2.22
C VAL A 323 10.94 -9.36 1.53
N SER A 324 9.87 -9.85 2.19
CA SER A 324 8.52 -9.76 1.62
C SER A 324 8.05 -8.31 1.48
N ALA A 325 8.36 -7.44 2.46
CA ALA A 325 8.03 -6.02 2.38
C ALA A 325 8.75 -5.33 1.21
N LEU A 326 10.04 -5.61 1.00
CA LEU A 326 10.80 -5.08 -0.14
C LEU A 326 10.23 -5.57 -1.47
N ILE A 327 9.97 -6.87 -1.61
CA ILE A 327 9.38 -7.45 -2.83
C ILE A 327 7.98 -6.85 -3.06
N GLY A 328 7.14 -6.86 -2.04
CA GLY A 328 5.77 -6.34 -2.15
C GLY A 328 5.74 -4.87 -2.56
N THR A 329 6.54 -4.04 -1.90
CA THR A 329 6.64 -2.61 -2.22
C THR A 329 7.18 -2.37 -3.63
N SER A 330 8.14 -3.16 -4.08
CA SER A 330 8.68 -3.08 -5.44
C SER A 330 7.64 -3.46 -6.51
N LEU A 331 6.78 -4.44 -6.24
CA LEU A 331 5.78 -4.93 -7.19
C LEU A 331 4.52 -4.06 -7.26
N LEU A 332 4.01 -3.63 -6.12
CA LEU A 332 2.69 -2.99 -5.98
C LEU A 332 2.73 -1.68 -5.17
N GLY A 333 3.91 -1.09 -4.96
CA GLY A 333 4.07 0.12 -4.16
C GLY A 333 3.61 -0.06 -2.71
N LEU A 334 3.01 0.97 -2.12
CA LEU A 334 2.52 0.97 -0.73
C LEU A 334 1.53 -0.17 -0.46
N VAL A 335 0.68 -0.47 -1.42
CA VAL A 335 -0.30 -1.57 -1.34
C VAL A 335 0.40 -2.90 -1.20
N GLY A 336 1.46 -3.14 -2.00
CA GLY A 336 2.27 -4.34 -1.90
C GLY A 336 2.99 -4.47 -0.56
N GLY A 337 3.48 -3.37 0.00
CA GLY A 337 4.06 -3.34 1.34
C GLY A 337 3.08 -3.75 2.43
N LEU A 338 1.83 -3.27 2.36
CA LEU A 338 0.76 -3.64 3.28
C LEU A 338 0.40 -5.14 3.19
N LEU A 339 0.34 -5.68 1.97
CA LEU A 339 -0.02 -7.08 1.71
C LEU A 339 1.14 -8.06 1.95
N ALA A 340 2.36 -7.60 1.94
CA ALA A 340 3.56 -8.43 1.90
C ALA A 340 3.65 -9.44 3.05
N VAL A 341 3.47 -8.96 4.28
CA VAL A 341 3.60 -9.80 5.49
C VAL A 341 2.52 -10.88 5.56
N PRO A 342 1.23 -10.59 5.34
CA PRO A 342 0.19 -11.61 5.30
C PRO A 342 0.35 -12.62 4.16
N VAL A 343 0.80 -12.17 2.99
CA VAL A 343 1.07 -13.07 1.86
C VAL A 343 2.22 -14.01 2.18
N ALA A 344 3.31 -13.48 2.77
CA ALA A 344 4.41 -14.31 3.22
C ALA A 344 3.98 -15.35 4.26
N ALA A 345 3.12 -14.97 5.20
CA ALA A 345 2.54 -15.88 6.18
C ALA A 345 1.73 -17.01 5.55
N ALA A 346 0.93 -16.68 4.54
CA ALA A 346 0.17 -17.68 3.80
C ALA A 346 1.08 -18.64 3.04
N VAL A 347 2.14 -18.12 2.41
CA VAL A 347 3.15 -18.93 1.72
C VAL A 347 3.87 -19.87 2.69
N ILE A 348 4.33 -19.36 3.84
CA ILE A 348 4.99 -20.20 4.86
C ILE A 348 4.05 -21.33 5.32
N LEU A 349 2.79 -21.01 5.62
CA LEU A 349 1.82 -22.03 6.02
C LEU A 349 1.63 -23.11 4.94
N ILE A 350 1.59 -22.71 3.66
CA ILE A 350 1.49 -23.67 2.56
C ILE A 350 2.76 -24.52 2.47
N LEU A 351 3.93 -23.93 2.65
CA LEU A 351 5.21 -24.67 2.67
C LEU A 351 5.23 -25.70 3.80
N GLU A 352 4.88 -25.28 5.01
CA GLU A 352 4.85 -26.14 6.21
C GLU A 352 3.83 -27.28 6.11
N GLU A 353 2.62 -26.99 5.62
CA GLU A 353 1.51 -27.95 5.63
C GLU A 353 1.46 -28.81 4.34
N VAL A 354 2.00 -28.35 3.23
CA VAL A 354 1.82 -29.03 1.94
C VAL A 354 3.13 -29.48 1.33
N VAL A 355 4.17 -28.61 1.32
CA VAL A 355 5.40 -28.86 0.58
C VAL A 355 6.36 -29.73 1.40
N PHE A 356 6.70 -29.33 2.62
CA PHE A 356 7.65 -30.06 3.46
C PHE A 356 7.21 -31.49 3.79
N PRO A 357 5.95 -31.77 4.18
CA PRO A 357 5.53 -33.14 4.44
C PRO A 357 5.51 -34.05 3.19
N ARG A 358 5.51 -33.45 1.99
CA ARG A 358 5.68 -34.23 0.76
C ARG A 358 7.14 -34.52 0.45
N ALA A 359 8.01 -33.53 0.65
CA ALA A 359 9.44 -33.68 0.44
C ALA A 359 10.07 -34.70 1.41
N GLU A 360 9.53 -34.82 2.65
CA GLU A 360 9.99 -35.79 3.64
C GLU A 360 9.51 -37.23 3.34
N LYS A 361 8.52 -37.40 2.47
CA LYS A 361 7.95 -38.71 2.09
C LYS A 361 8.43 -39.21 0.74
N SER A 362 9.13 -38.40 -0.02
CA SER A 362 9.75 -38.73 -1.30
C SER A 362 11.23 -39.09 -1.15
#